data_6c04897558c5e7ba983cf6370174ba5c
#
_entry.id   6c04897558c5e7ba983cf6370174ba5c
#
_cell.length_a   1.000
_cell.length_b   1.000
_cell.length_c   1.000
_cell.angle_alpha   90.00
_cell.angle_beta   90.00
_cell.angle_gamma   90.00
#
_symmetry.space_group_name_H-M   'P 1'
#
loop_
_entity.id
_entity.type
_entity.pdbx_description
1 polymer ?
#
loop_
_entity_poly.entity_id
_entity_poly.type
_entity_poly.pdbx_seq_one_letter_code
_entity_poly.pdbx_strand_id
1 'polypeptide(L)'
;DVILETRYAPCVVDQEEAADPNMATSSYMIGSHNAWAAGYTGVGSRIAVIDTGIDTDHQSFDAAAFAYSLEQQKAQPALLDEAEISQKLSKLNVAGLGYSAKDLYVSSKIAFGFNYVDENLDITHDNDDQGEHGSHVEGIAAANAYIPKGDGAFAPALEAVKTQGVAPDAQIIAMKVFGTDGGAYDSDYMAAIEDAIVLGADAITLSLGAAMAGSSRHSNGAYQSILDQVVDSDTVLVISAGNAGGWADQTQNGYLYHDGINLDTLGSPGSYTNSLAIASVDNAGFTGTYFQVDQRMFSYTETSGYANKPLTSIAGAYEYIFIDGFGTEEDFAALNGALEGKIAFCSRGSTSFYQKAEAAVKYGAVATIVCNNQPGSINMDLTGYTQSQPCVSILQSDGALIRSMSQPVTDD
;
A
#
# COMPACT_ATOMS: atom_id res chain seq x y z
N ASP A 1 -15.58 34.88 4.91
CA ASP A 1 -14.93 34.41 3.69
C ASP A 1 -15.45 33.04 3.39
N VAL A 2 -15.65 32.73 2.11
CA VAL A 2 -16.06 31.39 1.65
C VAL A 2 -14.79 30.73 1.12
N ILE A 3 -14.42 29.60 1.72
CA ILE A 3 -13.31 28.79 1.25
C ILE A 3 -13.92 27.61 0.50
N LEU A 4 -13.39 27.31 -0.69
CA LEU A 4 -13.74 26.10 -1.44
C LEU A 4 -12.93 24.95 -0.88
N GLU A 5 -13.62 23.91 -0.42
CA GLU A 5 -12.97 22.69 0.02
C GLU A 5 -12.63 21.76 -1.17
N THR A 6 -11.53 21.05 -1.05
CA THR A 6 -11.12 20.01 -1.99
C THR A 6 -11.49 18.65 -1.42
N ARG A 7 -12.04 17.78 -2.25
CA ARG A 7 -12.30 16.38 -1.89
C ARG A 7 -11.10 15.53 -2.26
N TYR A 8 -10.69 14.69 -1.32
CA TYR A 8 -9.55 13.79 -1.45
C TYR A 8 -10.01 12.34 -1.57
N ALA A 9 -9.14 11.49 -2.08
CA ALA A 9 -9.31 10.05 -2.12
C ALA A 9 -8.10 9.37 -1.46
N PRO A 10 -8.26 8.15 -0.92
CA PRO A 10 -7.12 7.35 -0.47
C PRO A 10 -6.18 7.06 -1.64
N CYS A 11 -4.88 7.05 -1.38
CA CYS A 11 -3.88 6.67 -2.37
C CYS A 11 -3.73 5.13 -2.41
N VAL A 12 -4.78 4.46 -2.87
CA VAL A 12 -4.83 3.00 -2.98
C VAL A 12 -4.07 2.56 -4.22
N VAL A 13 -3.20 1.57 -4.06
CA VAL A 13 -2.64 0.78 -5.16
C VAL A 13 -3.25 -0.60 -5.08
N ASP A 14 -3.83 -1.11 -6.17
CA ASP A 14 -4.33 -2.48 -6.22
C ASP A 14 -3.19 -3.44 -5.91
N GLN A 15 -3.29 -4.12 -4.76
CA GLN A 15 -2.29 -5.08 -4.33
C GLN A 15 -2.78 -6.50 -4.59
N GLU A 16 -1.89 -7.31 -5.12
CA GLU A 16 -2.10 -8.74 -5.24
C GLU A 16 -1.65 -9.46 -3.95
N GLU A 17 -2.31 -10.57 -3.63
CA GLU A 17 -1.87 -11.47 -2.57
C GLU A 17 -0.50 -12.06 -2.91
N ALA A 18 0.55 -11.50 -2.35
CA ALA A 18 1.88 -12.10 -2.38
C ALA A 18 1.95 -13.29 -1.38
N ALA A 19 2.72 -14.31 -1.71
CA ALA A 19 2.95 -15.44 -0.78
C ALA A 19 3.61 -15.00 0.54
N ASP A 20 4.38 -13.92 0.52
CA ASP A 20 4.93 -13.23 1.68
C ASP A 20 4.59 -11.73 1.59
N PRO A 21 4.35 -11.05 2.71
CA PRO A 21 4.08 -9.62 2.72
C PRO A 21 5.18 -8.82 2.02
N ASN A 22 4.82 -7.87 1.17
CA ASN A 22 5.78 -7.00 0.48
C ASN A 22 6.69 -6.24 1.46
N MET A 23 6.21 -5.95 2.67
CA MET A 23 6.99 -5.35 3.76
C MET A 23 8.19 -6.19 4.17
N ALA A 24 8.18 -7.51 3.98
CA ALA A 24 9.34 -8.35 4.25
C ALA A 24 10.59 -7.90 3.45
N THR A 25 10.40 -7.40 2.24
CA THR A 25 11.47 -6.84 1.40
C THR A 25 11.63 -5.33 1.59
N SER A 26 10.53 -4.59 1.61
CA SER A 26 10.54 -3.12 1.73
C SER A 26 11.26 -2.65 3.00
N SER A 27 11.09 -3.35 4.12
CA SER A 27 11.75 -3.03 5.39
C SER A 27 13.27 -3.14 5.32
N TYR A 28 13.82 -4.02 4.48
CA TYR A 28 15.26 -4.06 4.20
C TYR A 28 15.70 -2.88 3.34
N MET A 29 14.92 -2.53 2.30
CA MET A 29 15.25 -1.42 1.40
C MET A 29 15.35 -0.09 2.13
N ILE A 30 14.41 0.19 3.02
CA ILE A 30 14.38 1.45 3.79
C ILE A 30 15.26 1.42 5.04
N GLY A 31 15.90 0.28 5.33
CA GLY A 31 16.83 0.15 6.46
C GLY A 31 16.17 -0.09 7.81
N SER A 32 14.89 -0.44 7.90
CA SER A 32 14.19 -0.70 9.18
C SER A 32 14.88 -1.79 10.00
N HIS A 33 15.36 -2.86 9.35
CA HIS A 33 16.11 -3.92 10.03
C HIS A 33 17.36 -3.42 10.73
N ASN A 34 18.05 -2.44 10.16
CA ASN A 34 19.22 -1.85 10.79
C ASN A 34 18.84 -1.02 12.02
N ALA A 35 17.71 -0.29 11.94
CA ALA A 35 17.17 0.47 13.07
C ALA A 35 16.76 -0.46 14.21
N TRP A 36 16.04 -1.54 13.92
CA TRP A 36 15.63 -2.53 14.92
C TRP A 36 16.83 -3.22 15.57
N ALA A 37 17.84 -3.61 14.79
CA ALA A 37 19.07 -4.21 15.29
C ALA A 37 19.86 -3.25 16.20
N ALA A 38 19.72 -1.94 15.99
CA ALA A 38 20.30 -0.90 16.84
C ALA A 38 19.44 -0.55 18.06
N GLY A 39 18.25 -1.19 18.22
CA GLY A 39 17.33 -0.97 19.33
C GLY A 39 16.33 0.17 19.09
N TYR A 40 16.22 0.71 17.89
CA TYR A 40 15.26 1.76 17.55
C TYR A 40 13.98 1.11 17.01
N THR A 41 13.00 0.93 17.86
CA THR A 41 11.72 0.26 17.55
C THR A 41 10.51 1.18 17.73
N GLY A 42 10.72 2.45 18.00
CA GLY A 42 9.68 3.44 18.24
C GLY A 42 9.15 3.50 19.67
N VAL A 43 9.86 2.91 20.63
CA VAL A 43 9.47 2.99 22.06
C VAL A 43 9.32 4.44 22.50
N GLY A 44 8.11 4.77 22.99
CA GLY A 44 7.77 6.10 23.49
C GLY A 44 7.35 7.08 22.39
N SER A 45 7.45 6.71 21.12
CA SER A 45 6.97 7.55 20.01
C SER A 45 5.47 7.38 19.79
N ARG A 46 4.87 8.41 19.20
CA ARG A 46 3.44 8.52 18.84
C ARG A 46 3.32 8.82 17.36
N ILE A 47 2.64 7.97 16.62
CA ILE A 47 2.41 8.17 15.19
C ILE A 47 0.93 8.42 14.96
N ALA A 48 0.59 9.61 14.45
CA ALA A 48 -0.76 9.91 14.01
C ALA A 48 -0.94 9.45 12.56
N VAL A 49 -1.96 8.64 12.32
CA VAL A 49 -2.35 8.17 10.99
C VAL A 49 -3.70 8.80 10.64
N ILE A 50 -3.69 9.64 9.62
CA ILE A 50 -4.86 10.36 9.13
C ILE A 50 -5.30 9.68 7.85
N ASP A 51 -6.32 8.80 7.95
CA ASP A 51 -6.67 7.85 6.90
C ASP A 51 -8.15 7.38 6.97
N THR A 52 -8.46 6.24 6.40
CA THR A 52 -9.82 5.65 6.34
C THR A 52 -10.29 5.01 7.64
N GLY A 53 -9.43 4.88 8.64
CA GLY A 53 -9.72 4.22 9.92
C GLY A 53 -8.87 2.97 10.16
N ILE A 54 -9.13 2.26 11.25
CA ILE A 54 -8.33 1.14 11.73
C ILE A 54 -9.21 -0.04 12.15
N ASP A 55 -8.79 -1.26 11.82
CA ASP A 55 -9.32 -2.48 12.42
C ASP A 55 -8.71 -2.65 13.83
N THR A 56 -9.48 -2.21 14.84
CA THR A 56 -9.03 -2.21 16.23
C THR A 56 -8.84 -3.61 16.81
N ASP A 57 -9.46 -4.62 16.21
CA ASP A 57 -9.43 -6.02 16.63
C ASP A 57 -8.31 -6.82 15.97
N HIS A 58 -7.62 -6.24 14.99
CA HIS A 58 -6.57 -6.94 14.28
C HIS A 58 -5.39 -7.28 15.20
N GLN A 59 -4.90 -8.52 15.12
CA GLN A 59 -3.81 -9.04 15.97
C GLN A 59 -2.54 -8.18 15.98
N SER A 60 -2.27 -7.42 14.91
CA SER A 60 -1.12 -6.54 14.80
C SER A 60 -1.20 -5.29 15.66
N PHE A 61 -2.38 -5.00 16.23
CA PHE A 61 -2.63 -3.85 17.10
C PHE A 61 -3.02 -4.27 18.51
N ASP A 62 -2.87 -5.54 18.84
CA ASP A 62 -3.22 -6.09 20.16
C ASP A 62 -2.44 -5.38 21.28
N ALA A 63 -3.19 -4.82 22.23
CA ALA A 63 -2.63 -4.03 23.33
C ALA A 63 -1.79 -4.85 24.32
N ALA A 64 -2.10 -6.14 24.50
CA ALA A 64 -1.33 -7.01 25.37
C ALA A 64 -0.02 -7.44 24.72
N ALA A 65 0.00 -7.66 23.40
CA ALA A 65 1.21 -7.92 22.63
C ALA A 65 2.14 -6.70 22.62
N PHE A 66 1.59 -5.49 22.50
CA PHE A 66 2.33 -4.24 22.63
C PHE A 66 2.98 -4.10 24.02
N ALA A 67 2.20 -4.29 25.08
CA ALA A 67 2.72 -4.24 26.44
C ALA A 67 3.79 -5.31 26.70
N TYR A 68 3.60 -6.52 26.16
CA TYR A 68 4.60 -7.58 26.21
C TYR A 68 5.91 -7.19 25.55
N SER A 69 5.86 -6.54 24.37
CA SER A 69 7.07 -6.05 23.68
C SER A 69 7.85 -5.07 24.55
N LEU A 70 7.18 -4.10 25.16
CA LEU A 70 7.81 -3.13 26.05
C LEU A 70 8.46 -3.81 27.27
N GLU A 71 7.79 -4.83 27.83
CA GLU A 71 8.34 -5.62 28.95
C GLU A 71 9.60 -6.37 28.54
N GLN A 72 9.61 -7.01 27.36
CA GLN A 72 10.81 -7.72 26.86
C GLN A 72 12.01 -6.77 26.73
N GLN A 73 11.76 -5.54 26.31
CA GLN A 73 12.78 -4.51 26.20
C GLN A 73 13.11 -3.82 27.52
N LYS A 74 12.37 -4.13 28.59
CA LYS A 74 12.48 -3.44 29.90
C LYS A 74 12.26 -1.93 29.76
N ALA A 75 11.45 -1.53 28.81
CA ALA A 75 11.15 -0.14 28.50
C ALA A 75 9.96 0.34 29.35
N GLN A 76 10.06 1.57 29.86
CA GLN A 76 8.99 2.25 30.59
C GLN A 76 8.78 3.66 30.02
N PRO A 77 8.30 3.77 28.76
CA PRO A 77 8.10 5.06 28.14
C PRO A 77 6.91 5.80 28.79
N ALA A 78 6.90 7.11 28.63
CA ALA A 78 5.71 7.92 28.87
C ALA A 78 4.71 7.70 27.73
N LEU A 79 3.71 6.88 27.96
CA LEU A 79 2.64 6.60 27.00
C LEU A 79 1.55 7.65 27.08
N LEU A 80 0.95 7.99 25.93
CA LEU A 80 -0.31 8.71 25.89
C LEU A 80 -1.39 7.82 26.50
N ASP A 81 -2.09 8.34 27.49
CA ASP A 81 -3.16 7.67 28.20
C ASP A 81 -4.39 8.56 28.36
N GLU A 82 -5.46 8.00 28.95
CA GLU A 82 -6.69 8.73 29.22
C GLU A 82 -6.45 9.99 30.07
N ALA A 83 -5.51 9.94 31.03
CA ALA A 83 -5.24 11.08 31.92
C ALA A 83 -4.54 12.22 31.14
N GLU A 84 -3.61 11.92 30.28
CA GLU A 84 -2.96 12.92 29.42
C GLU A 84 -3.95 13.50 28.40
N ILE A 85 -4.78 12.67 27.77
CA ILE A 85 -5.85 13.14 26.85
C ILE A 85 -6.79 14.10 27.60
N SER A 86 -7.19 13.76 28.84
CA SER A 86 -8.07 14.61 29.65
C SER A 86 -7.48 16.00 29.91
N GLN A 87 -6.16 16.09 30.11
CA GLN A 87 -5.47 17.37 30.32
C GLN A 87 -5.42 18.21 29.03
N LYS A 88 -5.38 17.56 27.87
CA LYS A 88 -5.29 18.19 26.56
C LYS A 88 -6.64 18.46 25.91
N LEU A 89 -7.69 17.78 26.35
CA LEU A 89 -9.02 17.72 25.72
C LEU A 89 -9.58 19.10 25.34
N SER A 90 -9.46 20.10 26.21
CA SER A 90 -9.98 21.45 25.94
C SER A 90 -9.27 22.19 24.80
N LYS A 91 -8.16 21.66 24.31
CA LYS A 91 -7.38 22.22 23.21
C LYS A 91 -7.59 21.48 21.88
N LEU A 92 -8.26 20.33 21.93
CA LEU A 92 -8.55 19.53 20.75
C LEU A 92 -9.77 20.11 20.01
N ASN A 93 -9.79 19.97 18.71
CA ASN A 93 -10.95 20.32 17.88
C ASN A 93 -12.20 19.52 18.28
N VAL A 94 -12.03 18.29 18.74
CA VAL A 94 -13.10 17.43 19.24
C VAL A 94 -13.72 17.88 20.58
N ALA A 95 -13.15 18.85 21.26
CA ALA A 95 -13.61 19.32 22.59
C ALA A 95 -15.07 19.79 22.63
N GLY A 96 -15.54 20.41 21.53
CA GLY A 96 -16.89 20.92 21.41
C GLY A 96 -17.98 19.87 21.21
N LEU A 97 -17.62 18.64 20.93
CA LEU A 97 -18.54 17.57 20.53
C LEU A 97 -19.06 16.74 21.71
N GLY A 98 -18.57 16.99 22.93
CA GLY A 98 -19.07 16.41 24.17
C GLY A 98 -18.49 15.05 24.55
N TYR A 99 -17.47 14.57 23.86
CA TYR A 99 -16.76 13.33 24.20
C TYR A 99 -15.79 13.54 25.38
N SER A 100 -15.66 12.51 26.20
CA SER A 100 -14.67 12.47 27.27
C SER A 100 -13.35 11.86 26.80
N ALA A 101 -12.28 12.07 27.56
CA ALA A 101 -11.00 11.42 27.27
C ALA A 101 -11.11 9.87 27.24
N LYS A 102 -11.99 9.32 28.06
CA LYS A 102 -12.26 7.87 28.09
C LYS A 102 -12.90 7.39 26.78
N ASP A 103 -13.75 8.18 26.15
CA ASP A 103 -14.40 7.79 24.89
C ASP A 103 -13.39 7.83 23.74
N LEU A 104 -12.40 8.71 23.80
CA LEU A 104 -11.36 8.91 22.79
C LEU A 104 -10.16 7.96 22.95
N TYR A 105 -9.95 7.39 24.14
CA TYR A 105 -8.88 6.44 24.40
C TYR A 105 -9.32 5.02 24.04
N VAL A 106 -8.65 4.40 23.11
CA VAL A 106 -9.00 3.03 22.63
C VAL A 106 -8.22 1.96 23.39
N SER A 107 -6.90 2.05 23.40
CA SER A 107 -6.03 1.06 24.06
C SER A 107 -4.63 1.62 24.31
N SER A 108 -3.76 0.84 24.96
CA SER A 108 -2.35 1.24 25.12
C SER A 108 -1.58 1.30 23.80
N LYS A 109 -2.00 0.58 22.76
CA LYS A 109 -1.42 0.61 21.42
C LYS A 109 -2.04 1.70 20.56
N ILE A 110 -3.37 1.75 20.52
CA ILE A 110 -4.15 2.77 19.83
C ILE A 110 -4.59 3.78 20.89
N ALA A 111 -3.72 4.79 21.12
CA ALA A 111 -3.89 5.65 22.30
C ALA A 111 -4.98 6.73 22.12
N PHE A 112 -5.44 6.96 20.90
CA PHE A 112 -6.51 7.90 20.60
C PHE A 112 -7.19 7.45 19.31
N GLY A 113 -8.53 7.63 19.26
CA GLY A 113 -9.30 7.35 18.05
C GLY A 113 -10.47 8.30 17.90
N PHE A 114 -10.64 8.91 16.70
CA PHE A 114 -11.76 9.76 16.38
C PHE A 114 -12.03 9.81 14.85
N ASN A 115 -13.31 9.88 14.49
CA ASN A 115 -13.78 10.08 13.11
C ASN A 115 -14.17 11.55 12.94
N TYR A 116 -13.34 12.29 12.21
CA TYR A 116 -13.48 13.74 12.02
C TYR A 116 -14.55 14.10 10.99
N VAL A 117 -14.83 13.22 10.03
CA VAL A 117 -15.83 13.45 8.99
C VAL A 117 -17.24 13.34 9.54
N ASP A 118 -17.51 12.25 10.26
CA ASP A 118 -18.84 11.95 10.79
C ASP A 118 -18.99 12.42 12.24
N GLU A 119 -17.97 13.08 12.81
CA GLU A 119 -17.92 13.63 14.17
C GLU A 119 -18.31 12.61 15.25
N ASN A 120 -17.83 11.38 15.15
CA ASN A 120 -18.20 10.29 16.04
C ASN A 120 -16.99 9.41 16.43
N LEU A 121 -17.24 8.32 17.17
CA LEU A 121 -16.23 7.38 17.69
C LEU A 121 -16.02 6.16 16.80
N ASP A 122 -16.73 6.06 15.68
CA ASP A 122 -16.55 4.95 14.73
C ASP A 122 -15.30 5.18 13.89
N ILE A 123 -14.19 4.63 14.35
CA ILE A 123 -12.90 4.69 13.66
C ILE A 123 -12.62 3.43 12.84
N THR A 124 -13.59 2.51 12.76
CA THR A 124 -13.49 1.31 11.92
C THR A 124 -13.92 1.62 10.48
N HIS A 125 -13.76 0.66 9.60
CA HIS A 125 -14.24 0.72 8.21
C HIS A 125 -15.28 -0.35 7.89
N ASP A 126 -15.86 -0.97 8.92
CA ASP A 126 -16.79 -2.11 8.77
C ASP A 126 -18.09 -1.77 8.03
N ASN A 127 -18.47 -0.50 8.01
CA ASN A 127 -19.74 -0.03 7.46
C ASN A 127 -19.56 1.00 6.36
N ASP A 128 -18.38 1.12 5.79
CA ASP A 128 -18.10 2.07 4.72
C ASP A 128 -17.45 1.42 3.49
N ASP A 129 -17.43 2.13 2.37
CA ASP A 129 -16.88 1.66 1.10
C ASP A 129 -15.36 1.92 0.96
N GLN A 130 -14.70 2.38 2.03
CA GLN A 130 -13.28 2.78 1.98
C GLN A 130 -12.32 1.59 2.02
N GLY A 131 -12.78 0.45 2.52
CA GLY A 131 -11.94 -0.72 2.74
C GLY A 131 -10.85 -0.50 3.80
N GLU A 132 -9.89 -1.38 3.81
CA GLU A 132 -8.90 -1.55 4.89
C GLU A 132 -7.64 -0.68 4.70
N HIS A 133 -7.70 0.38 3.89
CA HIS A 133 -6.52 1.17 3.54
C HIS A 133 -5.82 1.75 4.77
N GLY A 134 -6.55 2.37 5.70
CA GLY A 134 -5.99 2.92 6.93
C GLY A 134 -5.34 1.85 7.82
N SER A 135 -6.00 0.70 8.01
CA SER A 135 -5.43 -0.44 8.75
C SER A 135 -4.11 -0.91 8.13
N HIS A 136 -4.01 -0.92 6.79
CA HIS A 136 -2.79 -1.27 6.09
C HIS A 136 -1.68 -0.23 6.32
N VAL A 137 -1.99 1.07 6.21
CA VAL A 137 -1.04 2.16 6.46
C VAL A 137 -0.52 2.14 7.90
N GLU A 138 -1.42 1.95 8.88
CA GLU A 138 -1.07 1.83 10.30
C GLU A 138 -0.23 0.59 10.58
N GLY A 139 -0.53 -0.52 9.89
CA GLY A 139 0.26 -1.75 9.93
C GLY A 139 1.68 -1.53 9.44
N ILE A 140 1.87 -0.85 8.31
CA ILE A 140 3.20 -0.49 7.80
C ILE A 140 3.95 0.41 8.79
N ALA A 141 3.27 1.39 9.36
CA ALA A 141 3.90 2.32 10.29
C ALA A 141 4.25 1.66 11.62
N ALA A 142 3.32 0.92 12.24
CA ALA A 142 3.41 0.58 13.64
C ALA A 142 2.81 -0.79 14.03
N ALA A 143 2.61 -1.76 13.13
CA ALA A 143 2.21 -3.11 13.53
C ALA A 143 3.16 -3.68 14.60
N ASN A 144 2.62 -4.31 15.63
CA ASN A 144 3.36 -4.82 16.77
C ASN A 144 4.53 -5.74 16.42
N ALA A 145 5.60 -5.72 17.23
CA ALA A 145 6.70 -6.67 17.13
C ALA A 145 6.31 -8.11 17.55
N TYR A 146 5.22 -8.25 18.29
CA TYR A 146 4.67 -9.52 18.72
C TYR A 146 3.19 -9.62 18.40
N ILE A 147 2.70 -10.83 18.16
CA ILE A 147 1.28 -11.11 17.94
C ILE A 147 0.79 -12.19 18.90
N PRO A 148 -0.50 -12.20 19.27
CA PRO A 148 -1.09 -13.25 20.11
C PRO A 148 -0.97 -14.62 19.42
N LYS A 149 -0.58 -15.64 20.21
CA LYS A 149 -0.47 -17.04 19.75
C LYS A 149 -1.54 -17.96 20.38
N GLY A 150 -2.44 -17.39 21.15
CA GLY A 150 -3.38 -18.13 22.02
C GLY A 150 -2.81 -18.40 23.42
N ASP A 151 -3.69 -18.75 24.34
CA ASP A 151 -3.37 -19.08 25.74
C ASP A 151 -2.53 -18.04 26.50
N GLY A 152 -2.63 -16.76 26.12
CA GLY A 152 -1.85 -15.66 26.69
C GLY A 152 -0.38 -15.64 26.30
N ALA A 153 0.03 -16.44 25.32
CA ALA A 153 1.38 -16.42 24.75
C ALA A 153 1.47 -15.50 23.55
N PHE A 154 2.69 -15.02 23.26
CA PHE A 154 2.99 -14.16 22.11
C PHE A 154 4.11 -14.77 21.26
N ALA A 155 4.08 -14.50 19.98
CA ALA A 155 5.13 -14.87 19.03
C ALA A 155 5.72 -13.62 18.37
N PRO A 156 7.04 -13.62 18.05
CA PRO A 156 7.62 -12.54 17.24
C PRO A 156 6.91 -12.44 15.90
N ALA A 157 6.48 -11.24 15.52
CA ALA A 157 5.72 -11.02 14.29
C ALA A 157 6.54 -11.39 13.04
N LEU A 158 7.84 -11.07 13.02
CA LEU A 158 8.74 -11.44 11.92
C LEU A 158 8.86 -12.95 11.70
N GLU A 159 8.65 -13.77 12.74
CA GLU A 159 8.68 -15.24 12.61
C GLU A 159 7.31 -15.79 12.20
N ALA A 160 6.23 -15.25 12.78
CA ALA A 160 4.90 -15.78 12.64
C ALA A 160 4.18 -15.32 11.36
N VAL A 161 4.34 -14.03 11.00
CA VAL A 161 3.65 -13.38 9.85
C VAL A 161 4.63 -12.65 8.92
N LYS A 162 5.93 -12.78 9.16
CA LYS A 162 7.04 -12.28 8.34
C LYS A 162 7.11 -10.75 8.18
N THR A 163 6.31 -10.01 8.92
CA THR A 163 6.29 -8.55 8.89
C THR A 163 5.97 -7.98 10.27
N GLN A 164 6.38 -6.74 10.47
CA GLN A 164 6.00 -5.86 11.58
C GLN A 164 6.06 -4.42 11.08
N GLY A 165 5.51 -3.49 11.82
CA GLY A 165 5.60 -2.06 11.50
C GLY A 165 7.05 -1.55 11.54
N VAL A 166 7.30 -0.44 10.86
CA VAL A 166 8.61 0.23 10.88
C VAL A 166 8.98 0.65 12.31
N ALA A 167 8.01 1.13 13.07
CA ALA A 167 8.13 1.49 14.49
C ALA A 167 7.15 0.64 15.36
N PRO A 168 7.43 -0.67 15.54
CA PRO A 168 6.45 -1.59 16.12
C PRO A 168 6.08 -1.30 17.57
N ASP A 169 6.92 -0.55 18.28
CA ASP A 169 6.70 -0.16 19.69
C ASP A 169 6.27 1.31 19.84
N ALA A 170 5.87 1.97 18.76
CA ALA A 170 5.19 3.26 18.81
C ALA A 170 3.70 3.09 19.11
N GLN A 171 3.10 4.12 19.74
CA GLN A 171 1.65 4.24 19.85
C GLN A 171 1.04 4.80 18.59
N ILE A 172 -0.18 4.40 18.29
CA ILE A 172 -0.98 4.90 17.17
C ILE A 172 -2.00 5.93 17.70
N ILE A 173 -2.15 7.03 16.98
CA ILE A 173 -3.22 7.99 17.10
C ILE A 173 -4.04 7.85 15.81
N ALA A 174 -5.17 7.16 15.88
CA ALA A 174 -6.01 6.84 14.72
C ALA A 174 -7.00 7.97 14.45
N MET A 175 -6.87 8.61 13.29
CA MET A 175 -7.65 9.78 12.90
C MET A 175 -8.35 9.52 11.58
N LYS A 176 -9.61 9.08 11.66
CA LYS A 176 -10.41 8.79 10.47
C LYS A 176 -10.93 10.08 9.84
N VAL A 177 -10.60 10.30 8.57
CA VAL A 177 -11.01 11.47 7.78
C VAL A 177 -11.76 11.12 6.49
N PHE A 178 -12.01 9.85 6.26
CA PHE A 178 -12.87 9.36 5.19
C PHE A 178 -14.16 8.83 5.79
N GLY A 179 -15.28 9.46 5.48
CA GLY A 179 -16.60 9.07 5.96
C GLY A 179 -17.20 7.91 5.16
N THR A 180 -18.36 7.46 5.58
CA THR A 180 -19.12 6.37 4.94
C THR A 180 -19.30 6.58 3.44
N ASP A 181 -19.49 7.82 2.99
CA ASP A 181 -19.70 8.18 1.58
C ASP A 181 -18.41 8.34 0.76
N GLY A 182 -17.26 8.07 1.34
CA GLY A 182 -16.01 7.96 0.60
C GLY A 182 -15.33 9.26 0.22
N GLY A 183 -15.22 10.21 1.11
CA GLY A 183 -14.48 11.44 0.83
C GLY A 183 -13.87 12.05 2.08
N ALA A 184 -12.66 12.55 1.96
CA ALA A 184 -12.03 13.42 2.95
C ALA A 184 -12.11 14.86 2.46
N TYR A 185 -12.27 15.78 3.38
CA TYR A 185 -12.29 17.21 3.11
C TYR A 185 -11.13 17.90 3.83
N ASP A 186 -10.81 19.09 3.34
CA ASP A 186 -9.73 19.90 3.87
C ASP A 186 -9.89 20.20 5.37
N SER A 187 -11.10 20.53 5.81
CA SER A 187 -11.41 20.83 7.21
C SER A 187 -11.11 19.67 8.14
N ASP A 188 -11.41 18.44 7.69
CA ASP A 188 -11.34 17.25 8.53
C ASP A 188 -9.89 16.82 8.78
N TYR A 189 -9.07 16.69 7.74
CA TYR A 189 -7.67 16.33 7.95
C TYR A 189 -6.85 17.46 8.58
N MET A 190 -7.24 18.72 8.40
CA MET A 190 -6.58 19.83 9.07
C MET A 190 -6.86 19.86 10.57
N ALA A 191 -8.12 19.61 10.98
CA ALA A 191 -8.47 19.44 12.38
C ALA A 191 -7.71 18.25 13.00
N ALA A 192 -7.57 17.15 12.25
CA ALA A 192 -6.81 16.00 12.67
C ALA A 192 -5.31 16.32 12.86
N ILE A 193 -4.69 17.09 11.95
CA ILE A 193 -3.29 17.53 12.09
C ILE A 193 -3.10 18.38 13.37
N GLU A 194 -3.98 19.36 13.62
CA GLU A 194 -3.90 20.19 14.82
C GLU A 194 -4.03 19.35 16.09
N ASP A 195 -4.99 18.45 16.14
CA ASP A 195 -5.19 17.57 17.29
C ASP A 195 -4.01 16.59 17.48
N ALA A 196 -3.41 16.08 16.41
CA ALA A 196 -2.21 15.25 16.48
C ALA A 196 -1.02 16.00 17.11
N ILE A 197 -0.80 17.26 16.73
CA ILE A 197 0.23 18.12 17.33
C ILE A 197 -0.05 18.33 18.82
N VAL A 198 -1.29 18.63 19.19
CA VAL A 198 -1.70 18.81 20.60
C VAL A 198 -1.49 17.53 21.39
N LEU A 199 -1.81 16.37 20.83
CA LEU A 199 -1.61 15.05 21.45
C LEU A 199 -0.13 14.68 21.56
N GLY A 200 0.75 15.40 20.87
CA GLY A 200 2.20 15.18 20.90
C GLY A 200 2.65 14.05 19.99
N ALA A 201 2.09 13.97 18.79
CA ALA A 201 2.58 13.07 17.76
C ALA A 201 4.01 13.45 17.34
N ASP A 202 4.91 12.48 17.27
CA ASP A 202 6.26 12.67 16.72
C ASP A 202 6.24 12.68 15.20
N ALA A 203 5.32 11.91 14.62
CA ALA A 203 5.09 11.86 13.19
C ALA A 203 3.60 11.82 12.87
N ILE A 204 3.22 12.50 11.78
CA ILE A 204 1.87 12.46 11.20
C ILE A 204 2.01 11.93 9.78
N THR A 205 1.19 10.96 9.38
CA THR A 205 1.16 10.46 8.01
C THR A 205 -0.23 10.65 7.38
N LEU A 206 -0.24 11.15 6.14
CA LEU A 206 -1.41 11.28 5.29
C LEU A 206 -1.19 10.51 3.99
N SER A 207 -1.89 9.38 3.85
CA SER A 207 -1.89 8.59 2.62
C SER A 207 -3.11 8.92 1.75
N LEU A 208 -3.27 10.21 1.48
CA LEU A 208 -4.37 10.77 0.71
C LEU A 208 -3.88 11.84 -0.25
N GLY A 209 -4.67 12.12 -1.28
CA GLY A 209 -4.32 13.17 -2.22
C GLY A 209 -5.40 13.46 -3.26
N ALA A 210 -5.32 14.69 -3.81
CA ALA A 210 -6.05 15.08 -5.01
C ALA A 210 -5.04 15.24 -6.16
N ALA A 211 -5.23 14.47 -7.20
CA ALA A 211 -4.28 14.31 -8.30
C ALA A 211 -3.95 15.60 -9.07
N MET A 212 -4.82 16.59 -9.04
CA MET A 212 -4.76 17.74 -9.94
C MET A 212 -4.46 19.08 -9.25
N ALA A 213 -4.31 19.07 -7.94
CA ALA A 213 -4.20 20.32 -7.21
C ALA A 213 -2.75 20.60 -6.84
N GLY A 214 -2.07 21.37 -7.65
CA GLY A 214 -0.95 22.15 -7.14
C GLY A 214 -1.50 23.16 -6.15
N SER A 215 -1.13 23.07 -4.88
CA SER A 215 -1.52 24.08 -3.89
C SER A 215 -0.45 25.15 -3.82
N SER A 216 -0.84 26.42 -3.92
CA SER A 216 0.08 27.52 -3.72
C SER A 216 -0.17 28.20 -2.38
N ARG A 217 0.89 28.67 -1.75
CA ARG A 217 0.81 29.50 -0.53
C ARG A 217 -0.13 30.70 -0.64
N HIS A 218 -0.42 31.15 -1.87
CA HIS A 218 -1.27 32.30 -2.12
C HIS A 218 -2.74 31.94 -2.31
N SER A 219 -3.05 30.68 -2.56
CA SER A 219 -4.42 30.25 -2.85
C SER A 219 -5.18 29.75 -1.64
N ASN A 220 -4.50 29.36 -0.55
CA ASN A 220 -5.16 28.86 0.65
C ASN A 220 -4.38 29.19 1.93
N GLY A 221 -4.68 30.35 2.53
CA GLY A 221 -4.01 30.81 3.73
C GLY A 221 -4.36 30.00 5.00
N ALA A 222 -5.50 29.31 5.04
CA ALA A 222 -5.88 28.46 6.17
C ALA A 222 -4.96 27.24 6.26
N TYR A 223 -4.73 26.56 5.15
CA TYR A 223 -3.79 25.45 5.09
C TYR A 223 -2.38 25.83 5.52
N GLN A 224 -1.88 26.91 4.96
CA GLN A 224 -0.53 27.34 5.29
C GLN A 224 -0.40 27.66 6.78
N SER A 225 -1.44 28.22 7.41
CA SER A 225 -1.42 28.51 8.84
C SER A 225 -1.28 27.25 9.69
N ILE A 226 -1.95 26.16 9.32
CA ILE A 226 -1.87 24.88 10.05
C ILE A 226 -0.53 24.19 9.79
N LEU A 227 -0.06 24.19 8.55
CA LEU A 227 1.24 23.63 8.23
C LEU A 227 2.41 24.43 8.81
N ASP A 228 2.23 25.73 9.03
CA ASP A 228 3.20 26.55 9.75
C ASP A 228 3.29 26.14 11.24
N GLN A 229 2.20 25.65 11.84
CA GLN A 229 2.25 25.10 13.21
C GLN A 229 3.10 23.82 13.28
N VAL A 230 3.12 23.02 12.22
CA VAL A 230 4.01 21.83 12.16
C VAL A 230 5.47 22.23 12.27
N VAL A 231 5.86 23.35 11.65
CA VAL A 231 7.26 23.87 11.70
C VAL A 231 7.68 24.26 13.11
N ASP A 232 6.74 24.80 13.89
CA ASP A 232 6.99 25.24 15.27
C ASP A 232 6.85 24.07 16.28
N SER A 233 6.46 22.88 15.81
CA SER A 233 6.37 21.66 16.60
C SER A 233 7.58 20.74 16.34
N ASP A 234 7.79 19.77 17.21
CA ASP A 234 8.76 18.69 17.01
C ASP A 234 8.20 17.53 16.15
N THR A 235 7.10 17.78 15.43
CA THR A 235 6.36 16.76 14.65
C THR A 235 6.81 16.75 13.19
N VAL A 236 7.02 15.58 12.63
CA VAL A 236 7.30 15.39 11.20
C VAL A 236 5.99 15.07 10.47
N LEU A 237 5.63 15.89 9.49
CA LEU A 237 4.47 15.64 8.62
C LEU A 237 4.91 14.97 7.33
N VAL A 238 4.37 13.78 7.08
CA VAL A 238 4.66 12.94 5.92
C VAL A 238 3.38 12.78 5.09
N ILE A 239 3.46 13.10 3.80
CA ILE A 239 2.31 13.04 2.90
C ILE A 239 2.68 12.28 1.64
N SER A 240 1.78 11.40 1.16
CA SER A 240 1.99 10.70 -0.10
C SER A 240 2.08 11.68 -1.28
N ALA A 241 2.97 11.37 -2.24
CA ALA A 241 3.07 12.13 -3.49
C ALA A 241 1.86 11.94 -4.41
N GLY A 242 1.03 10.93 -4.13
CA GLY A 242 -0.14 10.56 -4.92
C GLY A 242 0.17 9.55 -6.03
N ASN A 243 -0.88 9.09 -6.71
CA ASN A 243 -0.82 8.05 -7.74
C ASN A 243 -0.93 8.62 -9.16
N ALA A 244 -0.83 9.94 -9.33
CA ALA A 244 -1.05 10.59 -10.62
C ALA A 244 0.02 10.26 -11.67
N GLY A 245 1.21 9.84 -11.26
CA GLY A 245 2.31 9.56 -12.16
C GLY A 245 2.72 10.78 -12.98
N GLY A 246 3.13 10.54 -14.23
CA GLY A 246 3.44 11.61 -15.15
C GLY A 246 2.19 12.34 -15.67
N TRP A 247 2.35 13.61 -16.03
CA TRP A 247 1.24 14.42 -16.57
C TRP A 247 0.60 13.80 -17.80
N ALA A 248 1.37 13.11 -18.62
CA ALA A 248 0.92 12.46 -19.85
C ALA A 248 -0.08 11.31 -19.62
N ASP A 249 -0.05 10.68 -18.45
CA ASP A 249 -0.91 9.55 -18.11
C ASP A 249 -2.31 9.98 -17.66
N GLN A 250 -2.52 11.29 -17.47
CA GLN A 250 -3.73 11.86 -16.90
C GLN A 250 -4.59 12.51 -17.97
N THR A 251 -5.51 11.77 -18.56
CA THR A 251 -6.50 12.32 -19.51
C THR A 251 -7.45 13.36 -18.90
N GLN A 252 -7.49 13.44 -17.57
CA GLN A 252 -8.32 14.36 -16.81
C GLN A 252 -7.63 15.68 -16.47
N ASN A 253 -6.33 15.80 -16.69
CA ASN A 253 -5.52 16.94 -16.23
C ASN A 253 -5.68 18.21 -17.05
N GLY A 254 -6.46 18.19 -18.13
CA GLY A 254 -6.77 19.38 -18.92
C GLY A 254 -5.57 19.89 -19.69
N TYR A 255 -4.96 21.00 -19.28
CA TYR A 255 -3.88 21.66 -20.01
C TYR A 255 -2.49 21.28 -19.54
N LEU A 256 -1.62 20.94 -20.48
CA LEU A 256 -0.18 20.97 -20.29
C LEU A 256 0.30 22.40 -20.45
N TYR A 257 0.82 23.00 -19.40
CA TYR A 257 1.36 24.37 -19.43
C TYR A 257 2.80 24.45 -19.95
N HIS A 258 3.41 23.31 -20.31
CA HIS A 258 4.72 23.26 -20.92
C HIS A 258 4.89 21.99 -21.77
N ASP A 259 5.94 21.96 -22.58
CA ASP A 259 6.17 20.91 -23.58
C ASP A 259 6.72 19.59 -23.00
N GLY A 260 7.04 19.53 -21.73
CA GLY A 260 7.59 18.32 -21.10
C GLY A 260 6.48 17.39 -20.59
N ILE A 261 6.03 16.49 -21.43
CA ILE A 261 4.99 15.49 -21.11
C ILE A 261 5.43 14.44 -20.07
N ASN A 262 6.72 14.40 -19.76
CA ASN A 262 7.33 13.46 -18.82
C ASN A 262 7.64 14.10 -17.45
N LEU A 263 7.10 15.27 -17.16
CA LEU A 263 7.20 15.82 -15.81
C LEU A 263 6.21 15.13 -14.91
N ASP A 264 6.73 14.65 -13.80
CA ASP A 264 5.93 14.08 -12.75
C ASP A 264 5.11 15.16 -12.05
N THR A 265 3.91 14.77 -11.62
CA THR A 265 3.01 15.66 -10.89
C THR A 265 2.94 15.23 -9.44
N LEU A 266 3.04 16.21 -8.56
CA LEU A 266 2.88 16.04 -7.12
C LEU A 266 1.46 16.50 -6.74
N GLY A 267 0.70 15.59 -6.13
CA GLY A 267 -0.66 15.87 -5.67
C GLY A 267 -0.72 16.82 -4.47
N SER A 268 -1.89 17.37 -4.21
CA SER A 268 -2.18 18.10 -2.97
C SER A 268 -2.72 17.11 -1.92
N PRO A 269 -2.38 17.23 -0.62
CA PRO A 269 -1.55 18.25 0.01
C PRO A 269 -0.04 17.97 0.01
N GLY A 270 0.45 16.89 -0.62
CA GLY A 270 1.86 16.54 -0.68
C GLY A 270 2.77 17.64 -1.28
N SER A 271 2.19 18.56 -2.06
CA SER A 271 2.90 19.72 -2.63
C SER A 271 3.14 20.87 -1.64
N TYR A 272 2.67 20.80 -0.41
CA TYR A 272 2.93 21.82 0.61
C TYR A 272 4.37 21.82 1.11
N THR A 273 4.91 23.01 1.37
CA THR A 273 6.34 23.18 1.64
C THR A 273 6.82 22.73 3.02
N ASN A 274 5.92 22.52 3.97
CA ASN A 274 6.25 22.13 5.33
C ASN A 274 5.92 20.66 5.61
N SER A 275 5.92 19.84 4.57
CA SER A 275 5.74 18.40 4.65
C SER A 275 6.84 17.67 3.89
N LEU A 276 7.02 16.39 4.21
CA LEU A 276 7.80 15.46 3.40
C LEU A 276 6.86 14.76 2.43
N ALA A 277 6.96 15.08 1.15
CA ALA A 277 6.27 14.33 0.11
C ALA A 277 7.01 13.03 -0.20
N ILE A 278 6.34 11.91 -0.06
CA ILE A 278 6.94 10.57 -0.25
C ILE A 278 6.34 9.93 -1.50
N ALA A 279 7.19 9.65 -2.47
CA ALA A 279 6.87 8.88 -3.65
C ALA A 279 7.27 7.41 -3.48
N SER A 280 6.54 6.52 -4.15
CA SER A 280 6.85 5.10 -4.17
C SER A 280 8.06 4.81 -5.08
N VAL A 281 8.75 3.73 -4.77
CA VAL A 281 9.78 3.12 -5.59
C VAL A 281 9.53 1.62 -5.64
N ASP A 282 9.87 0.98 -6.74
CA ASP A 282 9.73 -0.47 -6.86
C ASP A 282 10.61 -1.19 -5.83
N ASN A 283 10.10 -2.29 -5.29
CA ASN A 283 10.89 -3.15 -4.42
C ASN A 283 12.11 -3.69 -5.16
N ALA A 284 13.27 -3.70 -4.49
CA ALA A 284 14.51 -4.25 -5.04
C ALA A 284 14.46 -5.77 -5.24
N GLY A 285 13.46 -6.44 -4.69
CA GLY A 285 13.21 -7.87 -4.84
C GLY A 285 11.90 -8.28 -4.18
N PHE A 286 11.49 -9.50 -4.44
CA PHE A 286 10.31 -10.11 -3.86
C PHE A 286 10.70 -11.40 -3.16
N THR A 287 10.03 -11.69 -2.04
CA THR A 287 10.02 -13.06 -1.52
C THR A 287 8.79 -13.74 -2.09
N GLY A 288 8.97 -14.64 -3.03
CA GLY A 288 7.84 -15.27 -3.70
C GLY A 288 8.28 -16.42 -4.59
N THR A 289 7.31 -17.00 -5.28
CA THR A 289 7.56 -18.04 -6.30
C THR A 289 8.24 -17.40 -7.51
N TYR A 290 9.17 -18.15 -8.10
CA TYR A 290 9.87 -17.71 -9.29
C TYR A 290 10.06 -18.87 -10.28
N PHE A 291 10.25 -18.52 -11.53
CA PHE A 291 10.85 -19.40 -12.55
C PHE A 291 12.17 -18.80 -13.02
N GLN A 292 12.96 -19.61 -13.72
CA GLN A 292 14.27 -19.18 -14.18
C GLN A 292 14.32 -19.25 -15.72
N VAL A 293 14.84 -18.18 -16.33
CA VAL A 293 15.21 -18.16 -17.75
C VAL A 293 16.71 -17.87 -17.80
N ASP A 294 17.48 -18.79 -18.40
CA ASP A 294 18.94 -18.85 -18.31
C ASP A 294 19.41 -18.85 -16.84
N GLN A 295 20.10 -17.80 -16.39
CA GLN A 295 20.57 -17.67 -15.00
C GLN A 295 19.81 -16.60 -14.22
N ARG A 296 18.71 -16.07 -14.78
CA ARG A 296 17.91 -15.00 -14.15
C ARG A 296 16.61 -15.56 -13.59
N MET A 297 16.30 -15.14 -12.39
CA MET A 297 15.05 -15.45 -11.72
C MET A 297 14.01 -14.38 -12.00
N PHE A 298 12.78 -14.81 -12.29
CA PHE A 298 11.64 -13.97 -12.56
C PHE A 298 10.52 -14.37 -11.62
N SER A 299 10.04 -13.44 -10.84
CA SER A 299 8.85 -13.64 -10.02
C SER A 299 7.60 -13.68 -10.89
N TYR A 300 6.59 -14.36 -10.41
CA TYR A 300 5.29 -14.41 -11.08
C TYR A 300 4.16 -14.38 -10.06
N THR A 301 3.02 -13.93 -10.51
CA THR A 301 1.80 -13.92 -9.72
C THR A 301 0.93 -15.11 -10.14
N GLU A 302 0.59 -15.94 -9.16
CA GLU A 302 -0.38 -17.02 -9.33
C GLU A 302 -1.79 -16.43 -9.46
N THR A 303 -2.63 -17.09 -10.22
CA THR A 303 -4.06 -16.82 -10.27
C THR A 303 -4.79 -17.99 -9.62
N SER A 304 -5.41 -17.76 -8.48
CA SER A 304 -6.08 -18.79 -7.67
C SER A 304 -7.60 -18.70 -7.77
N GLY A 305 -8.29 -19.75 -7.31
CA GLY A 305 -9.76 -19.78 -7.29
C GLY A 305 -10.43 -20.25 -8.58
N TYR A 306 -9.65 -20.69 -9.58
CA TYR A 306 -10.15 -21.18 -10.87
C TYR A 306 -9.73 -22.64 -11.12
N ALA A 307 -9.97 -23.16 -12.33
CA ALA A 307 -9.66 -24.54 -12.68
C ALA A 307 -8.16 -24.83 -12.87
N ASN A 308 -7.35 -23.81 -13.12
CA ASN A 308 -5.91 -23.91 -13.32
C ASN A 308 -5.18 -24.40 -12.06
N LYS A 309 -4.11 -25.15 -12.29
CA LYS A 309 -3.17 -25.57 -11.24
C LYS A 309 -2.09 -24.50 -11.05
N PRO A 310 -1.42 -24.46 -9.87
CA PRO A 310 -0.24 -23.62 -9.68
C PRO A 310 0.86 -23.93 -10.69
N LEU A 311 1.69 -22.94 -11.05
CA LEU A 311 2.81 -23.13 -11.99
C LEU A 311 3.80 -24.18 -11.47
N THR A 312 3.96 -24.30 -10.16
CA THR A 312 4.78 -25.33 -9.52
C THR A 312 4.32 -26.75 -9.83
N SER A 313 3.08 -26.96 -10.30
CA SER A 313 2.58 -28.29 -10.70
C SER A 313 3.27 -28.87 -11.93
N ILE A 314 3.97 -28.05 -12.69
CA ILE A 314 4.74 -28.43 -13.87
C ILE A 314 6.25 -28.22 -13.66
N ALA A 315 6.75 -28.45 -12.45
CA ALA A 315 8.17 -28.27 -12.14
C ALA A 315 9.07 -29.04 -13.14
N GLY A 316 10.05 -28.33 -13.72
CA GLY A 316 10.96 -28.89 -14.72
C GLY A 316 11.53 -27.82 -15.64
N ALA A 317 12.27 -28.24 -16.66
CA ALA A 317 12.79 -27.36 -17.70
C ALA A 317 11.94 -27.49 -18.96
N TYR A 318 11.48 -26.36 -19.45
CA TYR A 318 10.63 -26.28 -20.65
C TYR A 318 11.21 -25.28 -21.63
N GLU A 319 11.05 -25.58 -22.93
CA GLU A 319 11.18 -24.54 -23.94
C GLU A 319 10.00 -23.57 -23.87
N TYR A 320 10.19 -22.37 -24.32
CA TYR A 320 9.12 -21.37 -24.38
C TYR A 320 9.05 -20.67 -25.73
N ILE A 321 7.90 -20.10 -26.02
CA ILE A 321 7.68 -19.23 -27.17
C ILE A 321 7.06 -17.93 -26.69
N PHE A 322 7.69 -16.82 -27.06
CA PHE A 322 7.13 -15.48 -26.87
C PHE A 322 6.28 -15.13 -28.10
N ILE A 323 4.97 -14.93 -27.90
CA ILE A 323 4.03 -14.64 -28.98
C ILE A 323 4.15 -13.18 -29.35
N ASP A 324 4.32 -12.89 -30.64
CA ASP A 324 4.27 -11.54 -31.19
C ASP A 324 2.80 -11.10 -31.34
N GLY A 325 2.17 -10.83 -30.18
CA GLY A 325 0.76 -10.47 -30.16
C GLY A 325 0.20 -10.54 -28.75
N PHE A 326 -1.11 -10.55 -28.69
CA PHE A 326 -1.85 -10.55 -27.44
C PHE A 326 -2.33 -11.96 -27.00
N GLY A 327 -1.88 -13.02 -27.66
CA GLY A 327 -2.29 -14.39 -27.39
C GLY A 327 -3.74 -14.64 -27.79
N THR A 328 -4.13 -14.17 -28.96
CA THR A 328 -5.39 -14.52 -29.61
C THR A 328 -5.31 -15.94 -30.20
N GLU A 329 -6.46 -16.51 -30.57
CA GLU A 329 -6.47 -17.83 -31.22
C GLU A 329 -5.69 -17.82 -32.55
N GLU A 330 -5.77 -16.72 -33.29
CA GLU A 330 -5.02 -16.52 -34.55
C GLU A 330 -3.51 -16.47 -34.31
N ASP A 331 -3.08 -15.81 -33.22
CA ASP A 331 -1.65 -15.71 -32.86
C ASP A 331 -1.08 -17.11 -32.61
N PHE A 332 -1.79 -17.97 -31.85
CA PHE A 332 -1.36 -19.33 -31.57
C PHE A 332 -1.47 -20.26 -32.80
N ALA A 333 -2.51 -20.08 -33.61
CA ALA A 333 -2.66 -20.85 -34.86
C ALA A 333 -1.50 -20.62 -35.84
N ALA A 334 -0.98 -19.41 -35.90
CA ALA A 334 0.14 -19.01 -36.77
C ALA A 334 1.43 -19.77 -36.44
N LEU A 335 1.56 -20.32 -35.22
CA LEU A 335 2.73 -21.10 -34.80
C LEU A 335 2.83 -22.50 -35.42
N ASN A 336 1.79 -22.95 -36.12
CA ASN A 336 1.79 -24.21 -36.87
C ASN A 336 2.26 -25.44 -36.06
N GLY A 337 1.86 -25.53 -34.81
CA GLY A 337 2.20 -26.62 -33.89
C GLY A 337 3.54 -26.48 -33.15
N ALA A 338 4.27 -25.39 -33.34
CA ALA A 338 5.55 -25.17 -32.65
C ALA A 338 5.41 -25.02 -31.14
N LEU A 339 4.20 -24.77 -30.62
CA LEU A 339 3.92 -24.56 -29.19
C LEU A 339 3.75 -25.87 -28.40
N GLU A 340 3.62 -26.99 -29.06
CA GLU A 340 3.39 -28.30 -28.42
C GLU A 340 4.45 -28.59 -27.34
N GLY A 341 3.99 -28.81 -26.11
CA GLY A 341 4.84 -29.13 -24.95
C GLY A 341 5.65 -27.93 -24.38
N LYS A 342 5.42 -26.72 -24.84
CA LYS A 342 6.17 -25.51 -24.43
C LYS A 342 5.34 -24.56 -23.56
N ILE A 343 6.00 -23.59 -22.96
CA ILE A 343 5.36 -22.49 -22.26
C ILE A 343 5.10 -21.35 -23.25
N ALA A 344 3.88 -20.83 -23.22
CA ALA A 344 3.49 -19.68 -24.02
C ALA A 344 3.65 -18.38 -23.21
N PHE A 345 4.40 -17.42 -23.73
CA PHE A 345 4.39 -16.04 -23.23
C PHE A 345 3.59 -15.17 -24.19
N CYS A 346 2.67 -14.35 -23.66
CA CYS A 346 1.90 -13.39 -24.45
C CYS A 346 1.68 -12.08 -23.67
N SER A 347 1.37 -11.01 -24.39
CA SER A 347 1.11 -9.73 -23.76
C SER A 347 -0.34 -9.58 -23.29
N ARG A 348 -0.58 -8.86 -22.20
CA ARG A 348 -1.90 -8.36 -21.82
C ARG A 348 -2.48 -7.49 -22.92
N GLY A 349 -3.78 -7.58 -23.19
CA GLY A 349 -4.52 -6.78 -24.19
C GLY A 349 -5.39 -7.62 -25.10
N SER A 350 -6.25 -7.01 -25.90
CA SER A 350 -7.18 -7.53 -26.93
C SER A 350 -8.21 -8.55 -26.46
N THR A 351 -7.83 -9.60 -25.71
CA THR A 351 -8.75 -10.66 -25.27
C THR A 351 -8.67 -10.85 -23.76
N SER A 352 -9.67 -11.50 -23.17
CA SER A 352 -9.66 -11.85 -21.75
C SER A 352 -8.55 -12.87 -21.43
N PHE A 353 -8.14 -12.91 -20.15
CA PHE A 353 -7.04 -13.79 -19.71
C PHE A 353 -7.39 -15.28 -19.91
N TYR A 354 -8.64 -15.66 -19.59
CA TYR A 354 -9.05 -17.05 -19.78
C TYR A 354 -9.03 -17.48 -21.26
N GLN A 355 -9.41 -16.59 -22.19
CA GLN A 355 -9.38 -16.87 -23.63
C GLN A 355 -7.94 -17.09 -24.13
N LYS A 356 -6.98 -16.28 -23.64
CA LYS A 356 -5.56 -16.49 -23.94
C LYS A 356 -5.08 -17.85 -23.47
N ALA A 357 -5.40 -18.20 -22.21
CA ALA A 357 -5.00 -19.45 -21.60
C ALA A 357 -5.63 -20.66 -22.31
N GLU A 358 -6.94 -20.61 -22.64
CA GLU A 358 -7.60 -21.69 -23.39
C GLU A 358 -7.04 -21.85 -24.80
N ALA A 359 -6.80 -20.74 -25.50
CA ALA A 359 -6.20 -20.78 -26.83
C ALA A 359 -4.78 -21.36 -26.76
N ALA A 360 -3.94 -20.95 -25.81
CA ALA A 360 -2.59 -21.51 -25.65
C ALA A 360 -2.64 -23.04 -25.43
N VAL A 361 -3.50 -23.50 -24.53
CA VAL A 361 -3.67 -24.94 -24.27
C VAL A 361 -4.18 -25.70 -25.50
N LYS A 362 -5.13 -25.15 -26.24
CA LYS A 362 -5.66 -25.72 -27.48
C LYS A 362 -4.55 -25.96 -28.50
N TYR A 363 -3.52 -25.14 -28.51
CA TYR A 363 -2.36 -25.27 -29.41
C TYR A 363 -1.14 -25.91 -28.75
N GLY A 364 -1.33 -26.61 -27.62
CA GLY A 364 -0.34 -27.49 -27.02
C GLY A 364 0.53 -26.91 -25.93
N ALA A 365 0.24 -25.68 -25.44
CA ALA A 365 0.97 -25.09 -24.33
C ALA A 365 0.78 -25.89 -23.03
N VAL A 366 1.85 -26.08 -22.27
CA VAL A 366 1.82 -26.68 -20.93
C VAL A 366 1.51 -25.65 -19.84
N ALA A 367 1.76 -24.36 -20.10
CA ALA A 367 1.39 -23.21 -19.28
C ALA A 367 1.32 -21.94 -20.12
N THR A 368 0.61 -20.95 -19.60
CA THR A 368 0.53 -19.62 -20.18
C THR A 368 1.06 -18.58 -19.19
N ILE A 369 1.98 -17.73 -19.63
CA ILE A 369 2.50 -16.62 -18.86
C ILE A 369 2.11 -15.32 -19.55
N VAL A 370 1.32 -14.48 -18.85
CA VAL A 370 0.85 -13.21 -19.38
C VAL A 370 1.74 -12.09 -18.88
N CYS A 371 2.39 -11.39 -19.81
CA CYS A 371 3.20 -10.21 -19.50
C CYS A 371 2.31 -8.97 -19.39
N ASN A 372 2.45 -8.21 -18.30
CA ASN A 372 1.73 -6.96 -18.19
C ASN A 372 2.15 -5.99 -19.30
N ASN A 373 1.27 -5.09 -19.67
CA ASN A 373 1.51 -4.01 -20.64
C ASN A 373 1.57 -2.64 -19.97
N GLN A 374 1.53 -2.61 -18.64
CA GLN A 374 1.64 -1.43 -17.79
C GLN A 374 2.53 -1.76 -16.60
N PRO A 375 3.12 -0.76 -15.90
CA PRO A 375 3.80 -0.99 -14.63
C PRO A 375 2.88 -1.62 -13.59
N GLY A 376 3.46 -2.41 -12.68
CA GLY A 376 2.72 -3.13 -11.64
C GLY A 376 2.32 -4.55 -12.04
N SER A 377 1.72 -5.26 -11.10
CA SER A 377 1.24 -6.62 -11.24
C SER A 377 -0.14 -6.70 -11.94
N ILE A 378 -0.62 -7.91 -12.21
CA ILE A 378 -1.95 -8.12 -12.81
C ILE A 378 -2.75 -9.08 -11.93
N ASN A 379 -3.92 -8.65 -11.48
CA ASN A 379 -4.97 -9.55 -11.03
C ASN A 379 -5.72 -10.11 -12.24
N MET A 380 -5.47 -11.38 -12.57
CA MET A 380 -6.11 -11.99 -13.72
C MET A 380 -7.46 -12.61 -13.33
N ASP A 381 -8.51 -12.22 -14.04
CA ASP A 381 -9.79 -12.93 -13.98
C ASP A 381 -9.78 -14.09 -15.00
N LEU A 382 -9.81 -15.31 -14.49
CA LEU A 382 -9.90 -16.53 -15.29
C LEU A 382 -11.32 -17.14 -15.26
N THR A 383 -12.34 -16.36 -14.95
CA THR A 383 -13.75 -16.83 -15.01
C THR A 383 -14.07 -17.37 -16.39
N GLY A 384 -14.44 -18.64 -16.44
CA GLY A 384 -14.68 -19.36 -17.70
C GLY A 384 -13.53 -20.25 -18.17
N TYR A 385 -12.36 -20.19 -17.51
CA TYR A 385 -11.26 -21.12 -17.80
C TYR A 385 -11.59 -22.52 -17.29
N THR A 386 -11.52 -23.51 -18.18
CA THR A 386 -11.94 -24.89 -17.89
C THR A 386 -10.78 -25.88 -17.85
N GLN A 387 -9.59 -25.44 -18.24
CA GLN A 387 -8.40 -26.28 -18.33
C GLN A 387 -7.62 -26.26 -17.02
N SER A 388 -6.78 -27.26 -16.83
CA SER A 388 -5.96 -27.40 -15.61
C SER A 388 -4.54 -26.87 -15.74
N GLN A 389 -4.13 -26.44 -16.93
CA GLN A 389 -2.79 -25.91 -17.17
C GLN A 389 -2.60 -24.57 -16.43
N PRO A 390 -1.42 -24.33 -15.87
CA PRO A 390 -1.12 -23.08 -15.19
C PRO A 390 -1.29 -21.85 -16.08
N CYS A 391 -1.84 -20.80 -15.53
CA CYS A 391 -1.87 -19.48 -16.14
C CYS A 391 -1.46 -18.45 -15.07
N VAL A 392 -0.33 -17.80 -15.27
CA VAL A 392 0.27 -16.85 -14.33
C VAL A 392 0.62 -15.54 -15.03
N SER A 393 0.88 -14.48 -14.27
CA SER A 393 1.31 -13.20 -14.81
C SER A 393 2.71 -12.80 -14.34
N ILE A 394 3.36 -11.90 -15.11
CA ILE A 394 4.64 -11.29 -14.78
C ILE A 394 4.60 -9.80 -15.05
N LEU A 395 5.55 -9.07 -14.47
CA LEU A 395 5.70 -7.63 -14.67
C LEU A 395 6.02 -7.30 -16.14
N GLN A 396 5.69 -6.07 -16.55
CA GLN A 396 6.00 -5.55 -17.88
C GLN A 396 7.51 -5.57 -18.16
N SER A 397 8.32 -5.14 -17.19
CA SER A 397 9.78 -5.14 -17.29
C SER A 397 10.37 -6.52 -17.51
N ASP A 398 9.84 -7.51 -16.79
CA ASP A 398 10.28 -8.90 -16.87
C ASP A 398 9.92 -9.51 -18.22
N GLY A 399 8.69 -9.26 -18.69
CA GLY A 399 8.26 -9.69 -20.03
C GLY A 399 9.11 -9.08 -21.15
N ALA A 400 9.45 -7.79 -21.04
CA ALA A 400 10.33 -7.13 -22.02
C ALA A 400 11.74 -7.74 -22.01
N LEU A 401 12.27 -8.03 -20.81
CA LEU A 401 13.59 -8.63 -20.67
C LEU A 401 13.62 -10.06 -21.25
N ILE A 402 12.66 -10.92 -20.89
CA ILE A 402 12.57 -12.28 -21.43
C ILE A 402 12.41 -12.26 -22.95
N ARG A 403 11.61 -11.33 -23.50
CA ARG A 403 11.49 -11.16 -24.95
C ARG A 403 12.84 -10.82 -25.59
N SER A 404 13.64 -9.94 -24.99
CA SER A 404 14.96 -9.60 -25.50
C SER A 404 15.95 -10.77 -25.47
N MET A 405 15.84 -11.67 -24.49
CA MET A 405 16.64 -12.89 -24.38
C MET A 405 16.23 -13.94 -25.41
N SER A 406 14.97 -13.95 -25.85
CA SER A 406 14.46 -14.90 -26.84
C SER A 406 14.75 -14.52 -28.30
N GLN A 407 15.24 -13.31 -28.57
CA GLN A 407 15.63 -12.89 -29.92
C GLN A 407 17.00 -13.50 -30.29
N PRO A 408 17.20 -13.96 -31.54
CA PRO A 408 18.53 -14.35 -32.01
C PRO A 408 19.49 -13.19 -31.83
N VAL A 409 20.66 -13.43 -31.25
CA VAL A 409 21.76 -12.46 -31.23
C VAL A 409 22.16 -12.23 -32.68
N THR A 410 21.80 -11.09 -33.27
CA THR A 410 22.37 -10.65 -34.54
C THR A 410 23.71 -10.03 -34.18
N ASP A 411 24.80 -10.74 -34.53
CA ASP A 411 26.12 -10.15 -34.53
C ASP A 411 26.13 -9.08 -35.64
N ASP A 412 26.20 -7.81 -35.23
CA ASP A 412 26.58 -6.69 -36.10
C ASP A 412 28.08 -6.44 -35.95
#